data_807ad33f82d4eaf73b909351c58f4639
#
_entry.id   807ad33f82d4eaf73b909351c58f4639
#
_cell.length_a   1.000
_cell.length_b   1.000
_cell.length_c   1.000
_cell.angle_alpha   90.00
_cell.angle_beta   90.00
_cell.angle_gamma   90.00
#
_symmetry.space_group_name_H-M   'P 1'
#
loop_
_entity.id
_entity.type
_entity.pdbx_description
1 polymer ?
#
loop_
_entity_poly.entity_id
_entity_poly.type
_entity_poly.pdbx_seq_one_letter_code
_entity_poly.pdbx_strand_id
1 'polypeptide(L)'
;GYSDKVNSSVLSGGLPDVLTLDGPNVAAYAENGIIQPLADLTEDERGEYLESILEQGTYDDKLYALGVMESSVGLYYNKDILEEAGIEVPDADHPWTRTEFMDILAKLKPIMDEKKGYPIDMTFPVGEASIYYYAPFIWANGGNLVSDDGMTVDGYFNSEKNVEVMNRVNLRLVDRALADQQNVLRLEVVSF
;
A
#
# COMPACT_ATOMS: atom_id res chain seq x y z
N GLY A 1 -17.43 13.24 -1.41
CA GLY A 1 -17.28 11.88 -1.93
C GLY A 1 -18.17 10.86 -1.21
N TYR A 2 -17.95 9.57 -1.45
CA TYR A 2 -18.71 8.49 -0.81
C TYR A 2 -18.58 8.53 0.73
N SER A 3 -17.35 8.59 1.22
CA SER A 3 -17.04 8.64 2.66
C SER A 3 -17.70 9.84 3.35
N ASP A 4 -17.71 11.01 2.72
CA ASP A 4 -18.38 12.20 3.28
C ASP A 4 -19.90 11.98 3.41
N LYS A 5 -20.48 11.29 2.42
CA LYS A 5 -21.90 10.95 2.44
C LYS A 5 -22.23 9.96 3.56
N VAL A 6 -21.40 8.92 3.73
CA VAL A 6 -21.55 7.95 4.82
C VAL A 6 -21.45 8.68 6.16
N ASN A 7 -20.40 9.47 6.39
CA ASN A 7 -20.19 10.21 7.63
C ASN A 7 -21.34 11.18 7.94
N SER A 8 -21.88 11.86 6.93
CA SER A 8 -23.06 12.72 7.10
C SER A 8 -24.30 11.91 7.45
N SER A 9 -24.44 10.70 6.90
CA SER A 9 -25.56 9.81 7.18
C SER A 9 -25.51 9.23 8.61
N VAL A 10 -24.31 9.00 9.16
CA VAL A 10 -24.12 8.62 10.56
C VAL A 10 -24.78 9.65 11.49
N LEU A 11 -24.49 10.95 11.24
CA LEU A 11 -25.01 12.03 12.08
C LEU A 11 -26.53 12.21 11.98
N SER A 12 -27.13 11.87 10.86
CA SER A 12 -28.57 11.99 10.59
C SER A 12 -29.37 10.74 10.89
N GLY A 13 -28.72 9.64 11.27
CA GLY A 13 -29.38 8.33 11.47
C GLY A 13 -29.89 7.69 10.18
N GLY A 14 -29.37 8.11 9.02
CA GLY A 14 -29.80 7.66 7.68
C GLY A 14 -28.87 6.66 7.02
N LEU A 15 -28.15 5.85 7.80
CA LEU A 15 -27.29 4.80 7.24
C LEU A 15 -28.13 3.70 6.58
N PRO A 16 -27.64 3.11 5.47
CA PRO A 16 -28.24 1.90 4.91
C PRO A 16 -27.96 0.69 5.81
N ASP A 17 -28.74 -0.38 5.63
CA ASP A 17 -28.53 -1.64 6.35
C ASP A 17 -27.21 -2.33 5.98
N VAL A 18 -26.72 -2.12 4.76
CA VAL A 18 -25.43 -2.61 4.25
C VAL A 18 -24.72 -1.47 3.53
N LEU A 19 -23.44 -1.34 3.79
CA LEU A 19 -22.59 -0.34 3.12
C LEU A 19 -21.25 -0.95 2.69
N THR A 20 -20.64 -0.36 1.66
CA THR A 20 -19.29 -0.70 1.23
C THR A 20 -18.30 0.14 2.04
N LEU A 21 -17.29 -0.52 2.61
CA LEU A 21 -16.20 0.13 3.36
C LEU A 21 -14.85 -0.20 2.75
N ASP A 22 -13.95 0.76 2.84
CA ASP A 22 -12.53 0.51 2.67
C ASP A 22 -11.96 -0.13 3.95
N GLY A 23 -11.10 -1.16 3.82
CA GLY A 23 -10.55 -1.93 4.93
C GLY A 23 -10.03 -1.07 6.09
N PRO A 24 -9.22 -0.03 5.83
CA PRO A 24 -8.70 0.87 6.88
C PRO A 24 -9.76 1.54 7.77
N ASN A 25 -11.01 1.63 7.30
CA ASN A 25 -12.09 2.29 8.04
C ASN A 25 -12.88 1.34 8.95
N VAL A 26 -12.71 0.02 8.80
CA VAL A 26 -13.52 -0.98 9.53
C VAL A 26 -13.38 -0.84 11.04
N ALA A 27 -12.15 -0.79 11.56
CA ALA A 27 -11.88 -0.68 12.99
C ALA A 27 -12.52 0.59 13.60
N ALA A 28 -12.33 1.75 12.95
CA ALA A 28 -12.90 3.00 13.44
C ALA A 28 -14.43 3.02 13.43
N TYR A 29 -15.06 2.40 12.44
CA TYR A 29 -16.52 2.32 12.36
C TYR A 29 -17.10 1.32 13.35
N ALA A 30 -16.39 0.22 13.60
CA ALA A 30 -16.74 -0.76 14.62
C ALA A 30 -16.65 -0.15 16.03
N GLU A 31 -15.54 0.50 16.35
CA GLU A 31 -15.30 1.14 17.65
C GLU A 31 -16.35 2.22 17.97
N ASN A 32 -16.76 2.99 16.97
CA ASN A 32 -17.76 4.04 17.12
C ASN A 32 -19.21 3.52 17.00
N GLY A 33 -19.41 2.20 16.89
CA GLY A 33 -20.75 1.57 16.81
C GLY A 33 -21.53 1.93 15.55
N ILE A 34 -20.85 2.36 14.49
CA ILE A 34 -21.45 2.71 13.19
C ILE A 34 -21.84 1.45 12.43
N ILE A 35 -21.03 0.41 12.55
CA ILE A 35 -21.31 -0.93 12.03
C ILE A 35 -21.45 -1.93 13.18
N GLN A 36 -22.18 -3.01 12.94
CA GLN A 36 -22.41 -4.06 13.92
C GLN A 36 -21.62 -5.32 13.55
N PRO A 37 -21.26 -6.16 14.53
CA PRO A 37 -20.66 -7.45 14.23
C PRO A 37 -21.57 -8.28 13.30
N LEU A 38 -20.96 -8.96 12.35
CA LEU A 38 -21.60 -9.96 11.52
C LEU A 38 -21.90 -11.22 12.35
N ALA A 39 -22.76 -12.08 11.84
CA ALA A 39 -22.90 -13.42 12.38
C ALA A 39 -21.60 -14.22 12.21
N ASP A 40 -21.36 -15.14 13.14
CA ASP A 40 -20.18 -16.02 13.04
C ASP A 40 -20.26 -16.85 11.75
N LEU A 41 -19.14 -16.90 11.05
CA LEU A 41 -18.98 -17.78 9.90
C LEU A 41 -18.68 -19.20 10.38
N THR A 42 -19.24 -20.18 9.68
CA THR A 42 -18.80 -21.58 9.81
C THR A 42 -17.36 -21.75 9.33
N GLU A 43 -16.73 -22.88 9.68
CA GLU A 43 -15.37 -23.18 9.20
C GLU A 43 -15.30 -23.25 7.67
N ASP A 44 -16.32 -23.82 7.03
CA ASP A 44 -16.40 -23.92 5.57
C ASP A 44 -16.49 -22.53 4.93
N GLU A 45 -17.35 -21.65 5.46
CA GLU A 45 -17.47 -20.26 4.98
C GLU A 45 -16.18 -19.46 5.19
N ARG A 46 -15.50 -19.62 6.33
CA ARG A 46 -14.20 -18.97 6.57
C ARG A 46 -13.15 -19.43 5.57
N GLY A 47 -13.16 -20.71 5.20
CA GLY A 47 -12.23 -21.29 4.23
C GLY A 47 -12.37 -20.75 2.81
N GLU A 48 -13.46 -20.03 2.49
CA GLU A 48 -13.66 -19.38 1.19
C GLU A 48 -12.95 -18.00 1.09
N TYR A 49 -12.48 -17.45 2.21
CA TYR A 49 -11.80 -16.14 2.26
C TYR A 49 -10.31 -16.29 2.51
N LEU A 50 -9.54 -15.33 1.99
CA LEU A 50 -8.14 -15.17 2.39
C LEU A 50 -8.07 -14.71 3.84
N GLU A 51 -7.06 -15.18 4.58
CA GLU A 51 -6.86 -14.79 5.98
C GLU A 51 -6.73 -13.28 6.14
N SER A 52 -6.00 -12.61 5.25
CA SER A 52 -5.85 -11.15 5.21
C SER A 52 -7.20 -10.40 5.14
N ILE A 53 -8.17 -10.95 4.41
CA ILE A 53 -9.52 -10.37 4.30
C ILE A 53 -10.28 -10.50 5.63
N LEU A 54 -10.17 -11.67 6.28
CA LEU A 54 -10.79 -11.89 7.58
C LEU A 54 -10.16 -11.02 8.67
N GLU A 55 -8.82 -10.90 8.66
CA GLU A 55 -8.09 -10.03 9.58
C GLU A 55 -8.50 -8.56 9.41
N GLN A 56 -8.56 -8.05 8.18
CA GLN A 56 -9.00 -6.68 7.89
C GLN A 56 -10.44 -6.41 8.34
N GLY A 57 -11.31 -7.41 8.25
CA GLY A 57 -12.72 -7.33 8.66
C GLY A 57 -12.94 -7.46 10.16
N THR A 58 -11.90 -7.80 10.93
CA THR A 58 -11.99 -8.13 12.35
C THR A 58 -11.53 -6.95 13.22
N TYR A 59 -12.30 -6.64 14.25
CA TYR A 59 -11.98 -5.68 15.30
C TYR A 59 -12.43 -6.25 16.65
N ASP A 60 -11.55 -6.20 17.67
CA ASP A 60 -11.80 -6.72 19.02
C ASP A 60 -12.40 -8.15 18.99
N ASP A 61 -11.69 -9.05 18.28
CA ASP A 61 -12.04 -10.47 18.08
C ASP A 61 -13.40 -10.74 17.42
N LYS A 62 -14.05 -9.74 16.82
CA LYS A 62 -15.32 -9.87 16.12
C LYS A 62 -15.20 -9.45 14.66
N LEU A 63 -15.87 -10.21 13.80
CA LEU A 63 -15.93 -9.90 12.37
C LEU A 63 -17.03 -8.84 12.12
N TYR A 64 -16.67 -7.73 11.49
CA TYR A 64 -17.59 -6.63 11.16
C TYR A 64 -17.79 -6.45 9.65
N ALA A 65 -16.83 -6.91 8.86
CA ALA A 65 -16.87 -6.78 7.42
C ALA A 65 -16.27 -8.00 6.73
N LEU A 66 -16.72 -8.25 5.50
CA LEU A 66 -16.12 -9.23 4.59
C LEU A 66 -15.67 -8.51 3.32
N GLY A 67 -14.39 -8.59 3.02
CA GLY A 67 -13.85 -8.02 1.81
C GLY A 67 -14.33 -8.79 0.58
N VAL A 68 -14.83 -8.06 -0.40
CA VAL A 68 -15.21 -8.59 -1.71
C VAL A 68 -14.10 -8.44 -2.74
N MET A 69 -13.06 -7.69 -2.39
CA MET A 69 -11.92 -7.40 -3.24
C MET A 69 -10.71 -7.10 -2.36
N GLU A 70 -9.55 -7.57 -2.77
CA GLU A 70 -8.27 -7.24 -2.16
C GLU A 70 -7.36 -6.62 -3.19
N SER A 71 -6.41 -5.82 -2.75
CA SER A 71 -5.41 -5.21 -3.61
C SER A 71 -4.01 -5.26 -2.98
N SER A 72 -3.00 -5.28 -3.80
CA SER A 72 -1.61 -5.19 -3.36
C SER A 72 -0.82 -4.21 -4.21
N VAL A 73 0.32 -3.76 -3.67
CA VAL A 73 1.24 -2.90 -4.40
C VAL A 73 2.24 -3.78 -5.14
N GLY A 74 2.35 -3.59 -6.46
CA GLY A 74 3.26 -4.33 -7.32
C GLY A 74 4.21 -3.40 -8.08
N LEU A 75 5.41 -3.91 -8.39
CA LEU A 75 6.38 -3.21 -9.22
C LEU A 75 6.26 -3.68 -10.68
N TYR A 76 5.71 -2.84 -11.53
CA TYR A 76 5.71 -3.05 -12.98
C TYR A 76 7.03 -2.62 -13.59
N TYR A 77 7.48 -3.30 -14.63
CA TYR A 77 8.74 -3.00 -15.28
C TYR A 77 8.66 -3.12 -16.80
N ASN A 78 9.49 -2.34 -17.48
CA ASN A 78 9.69 -2.46 -18.91
C ASN A 78 10.74 -3.54 -19.19
N LYS A 79 10.30 -4.65 -19.76
CA LYS A 79 11.14 -5.82 -20.01
C LYS A 79 12.32 -5.50 -20.92
N ASP A 80 12.09 -4.80 -22.03
CA ASP A 80 13.11 -4.53 -23.03
C ASP A 80 14.25 -3.68 -22.45
N ILE A 81 13.93 -2.75 -21.56
CA ILE A 81 14.93 -1.88 -20.90
C ILE A 81 15.72 -2.65 -19.84
N LEU A 82 15.10 -3.55 -19.09
CA LEU A 82 15.84 -4.40 -18.16
C LEU A 82 16.78 -5.37 -18.91
N GLU A 83 16.34 -5.94 -20.03
CA GLU A 83 17.17 -6.77 -20.90
C GLU A 83 18.35 -5.97 -21.50
N GLU A 84 18.10 -4.76 -22.02
CA GLU A 84 19.14 -3.83 -22.50
C GLU A 84 20.19 -3.54 -21.42
N ALA A 85 19.76 -3.38 -20.17
CA ALA A 85 20.62 -3.15 -19.03
C ALA A 85 21.30 -4.43 -18.49
N GLY A 86 20.96 -5.62 -19.02
CA GLY A 86 21.43 -6.89 -18.50
C GLY A 86 21.03 -7.12 -17.04
N ILE A 87 19.79 -6.80 -16.71
CA ILE A 87 19.19 -6.97 -15.38
C ILE A 87 18.24 -8.15 -15.44
N GLU A 88 18.48 -9.15 -14.59
CA GLU A 88 17.59 -10.28 -14.42
C GLU A 88 16.41 -9.89 -13.51
N VAL A 89 15.20 -10.28 -13.92
CA VAL A 89 13.98 -10.09 -13.14
C VAL A 89 13.99 -11.10 -11.98
N PRO A 90 13.71 -10.69 -10.75
CA PRO A 90 13.67 -11.60 -9.61
C PRO A 90 12.47 -12.55 -9.72
N ASP A 91 12.56 -13.67 -9.06
CA ASP A 91 11.44 -14.58 -8.82
C ASP A 91 10.94 -14.48 -7.37
N ALA A 92 9.92 -15.26 -7.04
CA ALA A 92 9.30 -15.22 -5.70
C ALA A 92 10.25 -15.72 -4.59
N ASP A 93 11.20 -16.61 -4.94
CA ASP A 93 12.13 -17.20 -3.98
C ASP A 93 13.37 -16.31 -3.77
N HIS A 94 13.67 -15.45 -4.75
CA HIS A 94 14.85 -14.58 -4.77
C HIS A 94 14.46 -13.13 -5.12
N PRO A 95 13.70 -12.45 -4.25
CA PRO A 95 13.33 -11.05 -4.47
C PRO A 95 14.57 -10.16 -4.37
N TRP A 96 14.57 -9.06 -5.10
CA TRP A 96 15.64 -8.09 -4.95
C TRP A 96 15.70 -7.53 -3.53
N THR A 97 16.88 -7.58 -2.96
CA THR A 97 17.16 -6.84 -1.73
C THR A 97 17.13 -5.34 -1.99
N ARG A 98 17.01 -4.54 -0.94
CA ARG A 98 17.08 -3.08 -1.04
C ARG A 98 18.37 -2.61 -1.74
N THR A 99 19.51 -3.21 -1.42
CA THR A 99 20.81 -2.84 -2.03
C THR A 99 20.80 -3.13 -3.51
N GLU A 100 20.39 -4.32 -3.93
CA GLU A 100 20.27 -4.69 -5.33
C GLU A 100 19.32 -3.77 -6.08
N PHE A 101 18.18 -3.45 -5.51
CA PHE A 101 17.22 -2.53 -6.12
C PHE A 101 17.83 -1.13 -6.34
N MET A 102 18.60 -0.63 -5.38
CA MET A 102 19.31 0.66 -5.52
C MET A 102 20.40 0.63 -6.59
N ASP A 103 21.15 -0.47 -6.68
CA ASP A 103 22.16 -0.70 -7.70
C ASP A 103 21.53 -0.80 -9.10
N ILE A 104 20.37 -1.46 -9.21
CA ILE A 104 19.58 -1.52 -10.43
C ILE A 104 19.15 -0.12 -10.88
N LEU A 105 18.61 0.70 -9.98
CA LEU A 105 18.23 2.06 -10.32
C LEU A 105 19.44 2.91 -10.78
N ALA A 106 20.60 2.73 -10.15
CA ALA A 106 21.83 3.40 -10.55
C ALA A 106 22.31 2.94 -11.95
N LYS A 107 22.20 1.64 -12.24
CA LYS A 107 22.54 1.04 -13.54
C LYS A 107 21.59 1.49 -14.66
N LEU A 108 20.31 1.66 -14.36
CA LEU A 108 19.30 2.14 -15.31
C LEU A 108 19.43 3.63 -15.60
N LYS A 109 19.97 4.41 -14.66
CA LYS A 109 19.99 5.88 -14.79
C LYS A 109 20.61 6.38 -16.10
N PRO A 110 21.82 5.98 -16.54
CA PRO A 110 22.38 6.49 -17.79
C PRO A 110 21.54 6.13 -19.02
N ILE A 111 20.96 4.92 -19.07
CA ILE A 111 20.07 4.49 -20.16
C ILE A 111 18.83 5.39 -20.20
N MET A 112 18.28 5.70 -19.03
CA MET A 112 17.07 6.52 -18.93
C MET A 112 17.36 7.99 -19.18
N ASP A 113 18.54 8.51 -18.84
CA ASP A 113 18.95 9.87 -19.19
C ASP A 113 18.97 10.06 -20.72
N GLU A 114 19.49 9.07 -21.48
CA GLU A 114 19.47 9.08 -22.94
C GLU A 114 18.03 9.03 -23.51
N LYS A 115 17.16 8.26 -22.88
CA LYS A 115 15.74 8.12 -23.25
C LYS A 115 14.86 9.27 -22.71
N LYS A 116 15.44 10.23 -21.99
CA LYS A 116 14.74 11.36 -21.34
C LYS A 116 13.65 10.89 -20.35
N GLY A 117 13.92 9.82 -19.64
CA GLY A 117 13.03 9.21 -18.65
C GLY A 117 13.69 9.04 -17.30
N TYR A 118 13.04 8.28 -16.42
CA TYR A 118 13.51 7.97 -15.07
C TYR A 118 13.61 6.47 -14.85
N PRO A 119 14.55 6.00 -14.02
CA PRO A 119 14.66 4.60 -13.65
C PRO A 119 13.43 4.04 -12.95
N ILE A 120 12.69 4.89 -12.22
CA ILE A 120 11.46 4.51 -11.53
C ILE A 120 10.44 5.63 -11.60
N ASP A 121 9.19 5.26 -11.78
CA ASP A 121 8.03 6.11 -11.54
C ASP A 121 7.31 5.66 -10.27
N MET A 122 6.99 6.61 -9.41
CA MET A 122 6.22 6.37 -8.20
C MET A 122 5.02 7.29 -8.19
N THR A 123 3.83 6.71 -8.13
CA THR A 123 2.62 7.48 -7.91
C THR A 123 2.59 7.95 -6.45
N PHE A 124 2.36 9.24 -6.24
CA PHE A 124 2.23 9.83 -4.91
C PHE A 124 0.80 10.33 -4.72
N PRO A 125 -0.12 9.44 -4.35
CA PRO A 125 -1.49 9.85 -4.05
C PRO A 125 -1.51 10.72 -2.79
N VAL A 126 -2.54 11.56 -2.68
CA VAL A 126 -2.78 12.39 -1.51
C VAL A 126 -3.74 11.67 -0.56
N GLY A 127 -3.55 11.85 0.75
CA GLY A 127 -4.43 11.29 1.78
C GLY A 127 -4.09 9.85 2.14
N GLU A 128 -5.10 9.05 2.43
CA GLU A 128 -4.99 7.66 2.90
C GLU A 128 -4.12 6.78 2.00
N ALA A 129 -4.32 6.86 0.68
CA ALA A 129 -3.55 6.08 -0.28
C ALA A 129 -2.03 6.33 -0.23
N SER A 130 -1.57 7.45 0.32
CA SER A 130 -0.13 7.74 0.44
C SER A 130 0.59 6.67 1.24
N ILE A 131 0.05 6.30 2.40
CA ILE A 131 0.70 5.32 3.27
C ILE A 131 0.72 3.94 2.62
N TYR A 132 -0.32 3.58 1.88
CA TYR A 132 -0.42 2.31 1.18
C TYR A 132 0.72 2.13 0.16
N TYR A 133 1.09 3.18 -0.58
CA TYR A 133 2.20 3.14 -1.54
C TYR A 133 3.57 3.21 -0.88
N TYR A 134 3.70 3.84 0.28
CA TYR A 134 4.99 3.97 0.98
C TYR A 134 5.30 2.81 1.92
N ALA A 135 4.29 2.12 2.43
CA ALA A 135 4.45 1.05 3.40
C ALA A 135 5.47 -0.03 2.96
N PRO A 136 5.48 -0.52 1.71
CA PRO A 136 6.48 -1.50 1.28
C PRO A 136 7.94 -1.03 1.45
N PHE A 137 8.22 0.24 1.23
CA PHE A 137 9.56 0.80 1.42
C PHE A 137 9.94 0.93 2.90
N ILE A 138 8.96 1.26 3.75
CA ILE A 138 9.12 1.33 5.20
C ILE A 138 9.46 -0.06 5.74
N TRP A 139 8.68 -1.06 5.41
CA TRP A 139 8.90 -2.43 5.85
C TRP A 139 10.19 -3.02 5.30
N ALA A 140 10.52 -2.79 4.04
CA ALA A 140 11.79 -3.23 3.44
C ALA A 140 13.03 -2.60 4.11
N ASN A 141 12.88 -1.46 4.80
CA ASN A 141 13.94 -0.84 5.61
C ASN A 141 13.91 -1.30 7.08
N GLY A 142 13.04 -2.25 7.43
CA GLY A 142 12.86 -2.76 8.79
C GLY A 142 12.19 -1.75 9.73
N GLY A 143 11.45 -0.79 9.17
CA GLY A 143 10.57 0.10 9.91
C GLY A 143 9.18 -0.51 10.09
N ASN A 144 8.33 0.16 10.86
CA ASN A 144 6.92 -0.16 10.98
C ASN A 144 6.09 1.13 11.09
N LEU A 145 4.78 1.03 10.87
CA LEU A 145 3.86 2.16 10.89
C LEU A 145 3.23 2.35 12.28
N VAL A 146 2.94 1.24 12.92
CA VAL A 146 2.27 1.15 14.22
C VAL A 146 2.90 0.04 15.06
N SER A 147 2.61 0.01 16.35
CA SER A 147 2.93 -1.12 17.24
C SER A 147 2.20 -2.39 16.81
N ASP A 148 2.67 -3.56 17.28
CA ASP A 148 2.09 -4.87 16.93
C ASP A 148 0.61 -5.00 17.35
N ASP A 149 0.20 -4.29 18.40
CA ASP A 149 -1.19 -4.21 18.84
C ASP A 149 -2.03 -3.17 18.10
N GLY A 150 -1.42 -2.43 17.14
CA GLY A 150 -2.09 -1.39 16.35
C GLY A 150 -2.43 -0.10 17.11
N MET A 151 -2.06 0.03 18.38
CA MET A 151 -2.55 1.10 19.28
C MET A 151 -1.60 2.30 19.37
N THR A 152 -0.35 2.17 18.93
CA THR A 152 0.67 3.21 19.09
C THR A 152 1.38 3.51 17.79
N VAL A 153 1.42 4.77 17.39
CA VAL A 153 2.16 5.25 16.22
C VAL A 153 3.47 5.94 16.58
N ASP A 154 3.56 6.50 17.79
CA ASP A 154 4.75 7.20 18.27
C ASP A 154 5.90 6.22 18.51
N GLY A 155 7.09 6.55 18.00
CA GLY A 155 8.25 5.66 18.00
C GLY A 155 8.27 4.61 16.88
N TYR A 156 7.14 4.40 16.19
CA TYR A 156 7.02 3.54 15.01
C TYR A 156 7.00 4.38 13.75
N PHE A 157 5.94 5.13 13.51
CA PHE A 157 5.80 5.95 12.31
C PHE A 157 6.90 7.02 12.17
N ASN A 158 7.29 7.64 13.27
CA ASN A 158 8.33 8.65 13.36
C ASN A 158 9.73 8.09 13.70
N SER A 159 9.93 6.76 13.57
CA SER A 159 11.23 6.12 13.83
C SER A 159 12.33 6.66 12.90
N GLU A 160 13.58 6.59 13.34
CA GLU A 160 14.74 6.97 12.51
C GLU A 160 14.78 6.22 11.17
N LYS A 161 14.40 4.93 11.18
CA LYS A 161 14.32 4.09 9.97
C LYS A 161 13.30 4.64 8.97
N ASN A 162 12.14 5.04 9.44
CA ASN A 162 11.09 5.60 8.59
C ASN A 162 11.48 6.99 8.06
N VAL A 163 12.06 7.83 8.90
CA VAL A 163 12.60 9.15 8.49
C VAL A 163 13.67 8.99 7.42
N GLU A 164 14.54 8.00 7.53
CA GLU A 164 15.54 7.69 6.50
C GLU A 164 14.89 7.34 5.15
N VAL A 165 13.87 6.47 5.17
CA VAL A 165 13.12 6.10 3.95
C VAL A 165 12.46 7.32 3.32
N MET A 166 11.73 8.09 4.11
CA MET A 166 10.98 9.26 3.61
C MET A 166 11.92 10.33 3.05
N ASN A 167 13.07 10.57 3.66
CA ASN A 167 14.07 11.48 3.13
C ASN A 167 14.63 11.01 1.77
N ARG A 168 14.88 9.72 1.61
CA ARG A 168 15.38 9.15 0.35
C ARG A 168 14.33 9.19 -0.76
N VAL A 169 13.09 8.92 -0.43
CA VAL A 169 11.96 9.02 -1.36
C VAL A 169 11.76 10.48 -1.78
N ASN A 170 11.76 11.42 -0.83
CA ASN A 170 11.58 12.85 -1.11
C ASN A 170 12.72 13.44 -1.97
N LEU A 171 13.98 13.05 -1.73
CA LEU A 171 15.11 13.51 -2.56
C LEU A 171 14.97 13.12 -4.04
N ARG A 172 14.32 12.00 -4.33
CA ARG A 172 14.04 11.56 -5.71
C ARG A 172 12.79 12.21 -6.32
N LEU A 173 11.86 12.70 -5.49
CA LEU A 173 10.69 13.45 -5.93
C LEU A 173 11.05 14.82 -6.49
N VAL A 174 12.06 15.48 -5.93
CA VAL A 174 12.50 16.81 -6.39
C VAL A 174 13.08 16.73 -7.79
N ASP A 175 13.80 15.65 -8.11
CA ASP A 175 14.33 15.44 -9.46
C ASP A 175 13.24 15.12 -10.50
N ARG A 176 12.07 14.67 -10.06
CA ARG A 176 10.94 14.23 -10.89
C ARG A 176 10.09 15.37 -11.46
N ALA A 177 10.06 16.52 -10.82
CA ALA A 177 9.21 17.66 -11.22
C ALA A 177 9.55 18.23 -12.61
N LEU A 178 10.56 17.71 -13.29
CA LEU A 178 11.14 18.27 -14.51
C LEU A 178 11.10 17.34 -15.74
N ALA A 179 10.46 16.15 -15.69
CA ALA A 179 10.56 15.22 -16.81
C ALA A 179 9.29 14.53 -17.27
N ASP A 180 9.30 14.32 -18.57
CA ASP A 180 8.29 13.72 -19.42
C ASP A 180 8.38 12.15 -19.41
N GLN A 181 7.31 11.54 -19.30
CA GLN A 181 6.63 10.24 -19.32
C GLN A 181 7.30 8.97 -19.92
N GLN A 182 8.56 8.68 -19.76
CA GLN A 182 9.08 7.33 -20.09
C GLN A 182 9.72 6.66 -18.86
N ASN A 183 8.93 5.93 -18.10
CA ASN A 183 9.40 5.25 -16.88
C ASN A 183 9.66 3.77 -17.13
N VAL A 184 10.70 3.20 -16.52
CA VAL A 184 11.09 1.79 -16.64
C VAL A 184 10.40 0.93 -15.62
N LEU A 185 10.35 1.42 -14.39
CA LEU A 185 9.73 0.76 -13.25
C LEU A 185 8.59 1.64 -12.75
N ARG A 186 7.43 1.04 -12.56
CA ARG A 186 6.24 1.73 -12.06
C ARG A 186 5.61 0.96 -10.90
N LEU A 187 5.39 1.65 -9.81
CA LEU A 187 4.67 1.11 -8.67
C LEU A 187 3.17 1.36 -8.86
N GLU A 188 2.40 0.31 -8.97
CA GLU A 188 0.94 0.37 -9.11
C GLU A 188 0.23 -0.53 -8.10
N VAL A 189 -1.01 -0.18 -7.79
CA VAL A 189 -1.93 -1.05 -7.05
C VAL A 189 -2.57 -2.02 -8.02
N VAL A 190 -2.49 -3.30 -7.70
CA VAL A 190 -3.16 -4.38 -8.42
C VAL A 190 -4.36 -4.81 -7.58
N SER A 191 -5.55 -4.77 -8.17
CA SER A 191 -6.78 -5.30 -7.55
C SER A 191 -7.11 -6.65 -8.15
N PHE A 192 -7.49 -7.60 -7.31
CA PHE A 192 -7.87 -8.96 -7.66
C PHE A 192 -9.33 -9.22 -7.31
#